data_c0502c707a985e224f8a56eca5837551
#
_entry.id   c0502c707a985e224f8a56eca5837551
#
_cell.length_a   1.000
_cell.length_b   1.000
_cell.length_c   1.000
_cell.angle_alpha   90.00
_cell.angle_beta   90.00
_cell.angle_gamma   90.00
#
_symmetry.space_group_name_H-M   'P 1'
#
loop_
_entity.id
_entity.type
_entity.pdbx_description
1 polymer ?
#
loop_
_entity_poly.entity_id
_entity_poly.type
_entity_poly.pdbx_seq_one_letter_code
_entity_poly.pdbx_strand_id
1 'polypeptide(L)'
;MRDLEETIDRLLADPASQGLPLHQALTALMERHRHLLHQLERITHIADRYQDAERERGLSYCQRYERQLRQLERLLRISDRYQQIMRNLHEELRQQSTHDALTGLYNRRFMHKRLLEEAAKLDRHPDQPFAVALADIDHFKSINDTLGHDMGDTVLTEVSHRFLSNLRQYDVCARWGGEEFLLLLPSTTADQAFRVCEHLRHIMADMLYHTPEGQPFAISMSFGYSACHVAADLNRALQMADRALYDAKDAGRNCVRPALLADTTRHS
;
A
#
# COMPACT_ATOMS: atom_id res chain seq x y z
N MET A 1 12.10 76.35 -27.48
CA MET A 1 13.57 76.24 -27.29
C MET A 1 14.34 76.43 -28.61
N ARG A 2 14.02 75.71 -29.70
CA ARG A 2 14.66 75.87 -31.01
C ARG A 2 14.67 77.29 -31.54
N ASP A 3 13.53 78.00 -31.38
CA ASP A 3 13.37 79.39 -31.80
C ASP A 3 14.28 80.38 -31.06
N LEU A 4 14.56 80.11 -29.80
CA LEU A 4 15.48 80.89 -28.99
C LEU A 4 16.96 80.63 -29.37
N GLU A 5 17.29 79.39 -29.64
CA GLU A 5 18.63 78.95 -30.10
C GLU A 5 18.99 79.55 -31.48
N GLU A 6 18.01 79.51 -32.42
CA GLU A 6 18.18 80.15 -33.75
C GLU A 6 18.29 81.65 -33.66
N THR A 7 17.59 82.28 -32.70
CA THR A 7 17.69 83.73 -32.45
C THR A 7 19.05 84.10 -31.87
N ILE A 8 19.53 83.31 -30.91
CA ILE A 8 20.85 83.54 -30.32
C ILE A 8 21.98 83.26 -31.34
N ASP A 9 21.88 82.20 -32.16
CA ASP A 9 22.86 81.95 -33.22
C ASP A 9 22.90 83.04 -34.29
N ARG A 10 21.74 83.68 -34.62
CA ARG A 10 21.70 84.89 -35.48
C ARG A 10 22.38 86.09 -34.87
N LEU A 11 22.15 86.37 -33.55
CA LEU A 11 22.79 87.48 -32.82
C LEU A 11 24.30 87.28 -32.68
N LEU A 12 24.78 86.05 -32.55
CA LEU A 12 26.18 85.68 -32.51
C LEU A 12 26.87 85.77 -33.88
N ALA A 13 26.13 85.68 -34.98
CA ALA A 13 26.66 85.79 -36.34
C ALA A 13 26.73 87.26 -36.82
N ASP A 14 26.14 88.24 -36.12
CA ASP A 14 26.15 89.64 -36.49
C ASP A 14 27.55 90.24 -36.26
N PRO A 15 28.20 90.68 -37.34
CA PRO A 15 29.57 91.34 -37.23
C PRO A 15 29.59 92.60 -36.36
N ALA A 16 28.49 93.32 -36.23
CA ALA A 16 28.42 94.56 -35.37
C ALA A 16 28.47 94.27 -33.90
N SER A 17 28.17 93.03 -33.46
CA SER A 17 28.22 92.55 -32.07
C SER A 17 29.57 92.01 -31.63
N GLN A 18 30.42 91.68 -32.61
CA GLN A 18 31.76 91.03 -32.39
C GLN A 18 32.67 92.00 -31.56
N GLY A 19 33.16 91.57 -30.42
CA GLY A 19 34.05 92.34 -29.53
C GLY A 19 33.37 92.93 -28.33
N LEU A 20 32.03 92.92 -28.25
CA LEU A 20 31.35 93.36 -27.04
C LEU A 20 31.39 92.28 -25.94
N PRO A 21 31.57 92.73 -24.63
CA PRO A 21 31.64 91.81 -23.53
C PRO A 21 30.41 90.88 -23.43
N LEU A 22 29.25 91.36 -23.89
CA LEU A 22 27.99 90.55 -23.96
C LEU A 22 28.05 89.43 -24.99
N HIS A 23 28.68 89.69 -26.13
CA HIS A 23 28.85 88.69 -27.20
C HIS A 23 29.74 87.53 -26.69
N GLN A 24 30.87 87.82 -26.06
CA GLN A 24 31.76 86.83 -25.48
C GLN A 24 31.07 85.99 -24.37
N ALA A 25 30.31 86.65 -23.49
CA ALA A 25 29.53 85.92 -22.47
C ALA A 25 28.44 85.03 -23.06
N LEU A 26 27.73 85.44 -24.12
CA LEU A 26 26.70 84.66 -24.78
C LEU A 26 27.30 83.47 -25.51
N THR A 27 28.46 83.66 -26.20
CA THR A 27 29.19 82.54 -26.84
C THR A 27 29.60 81.51 -25.82
N ALA A 28 30.22 81.94 -24.72
CA ALA A 28 30.64 80.99 -23.67
C ALA A 28 29.44 80.25 -23.00
N LEU A 29 28.27 80.92 -22.86
CA LEU A 29 27.05 80.28 -22.34
C LEU A 29 26.51 79.24 -23.31
N MET A 30 26.46 79.54 -24.61
CA MET A 30 25.98 78.61 -25.63
C MET A 30 26.90 77.40 -25.80
N GLU A 31 28.23 77.57 -25.74
CA GLU A 31 29.16 76.48 -25.71
C GLU A 31 28.95 75.56 -24.51
N ARG A 32 28.75 76.18 -23.32
CA ARG A 32 28.47 75.44 -22.08
C ARG A 32 27.14 74.69 -22.14
N HIS A 33 26.11 75.30 -22.73
CA HIS A 33 24.79 74.69 -22.93
C HIS A 33 24.88 73.51 -23.88
N ARG A 34 25.57 73.66 -25.03
CA ARG A 34 25.78 72.55 -25.99
C ARG A 34 26.57 71.41 -25.33
N HIS A 35 27.58 71.73 -24.54
CA HIS A 35 28.37 70.76 -23.83
C HIS A 35 27.50 69.97 -22.81
N LEU A 36 26.62 70.63 -22.03
CA LEU A 36 25.72 70.00 -21.10
C LEU A 36 24.67 69.10 -21.82
N LEU A 37 24.10 69.56 -22.93
CA LEU A 37 23.21 68.74 -23.77
C LEU A 37 23.87 67.45 -24.24
N HIS A 38 25.10 67.56 -24.75
CA HIS A 38 25.85 66.39 -25.17
C HIS A 38 26.21 65.46 -24.01
N GLN A 39 26.49 65.97 -22.82
CA GLN A 39 26.65 65.14 -21.64
C GLN A 39 25.35 64.42 -21.23
N LEU A 40 24.20 65.09 -21.30
CA LEU A 40 22.90 64.48 -21.03
C LEU A 40 22.57 63.37 -21.98
N GLU A 41 22.78 63.58 -23.32
CA GLU A 41 22.59 62.56 -24.33
C GLU A 41 23.46 61.32 -24.09
N ARG A 42 24.70 61.51 -23.70
CA ARG A 42 25.61 60.39 -23.35
C ARG A 42 25.09 59.63 -22.11
N ILE A 43 24.65 60.33 -21.06
CA ILE A 43 24.11 59.71 -19.86
C ILE A 43 22.83 58.90 -20.17
N THR A 44 21.94 59.50 -20.95
CA THR A 44 20.72 58.81 -21.37
C THR A 44 21.03 57.54 -22.14
N HIS A 45 21.93 57.63 -23.14
CA HIS A 45 22.33 56.47 -23.89
C HIS A 45 22.98 55.35 -23.05
N ILE A 46 23.78 55.72 -22.05
CA ILE A 46 24.36 54.74 -21.12
C ILE A 46 23.26 54.14 -20.23
N ALA A 47 22.31 54.94 -19.76
CA ALA A 47 21.18 54.46 -18.93
C ALA A 47 20.31 53.49 -19.72
N ASP A 48 19.95 53.81 -20.95
CA ASP A 48 19.17 52.93 -21.82
C ASP A 48 19.86 51.57 -22.02
N ARG A 49 21.14 51.60 -22.37
CA ARG A 49 21.93 50.35 -22.55
C ARG A 49 22.03 49.55 -21.25
N TYR A 50 22.09 50.19 -20.08
CA TYR A 50 22.10 49.49 -18.81
C TYR A 50 20.78 48.84 -18.53
N GLN A 51 19.68 49.55 -18.75
CA GLN A 51 18.32 49.00 -18.60
C GLN A 51 18.07 47.80 -19.53
N ASP A 52 18.50 47.91 -20.78
CA ASP A 52 18.36 46.78 -21.73
C ASP A 52 19.15 45.55 -21.26
N ALA A 53 20.40 45.76 -20.81
CA ALA A 53 21.23 44.65 -20.33
C ALA A 53 20.62 43.99 -19.04
N GLU A 54 20.06 44.81 -18.13
CA GLU A 54 19.36 44.29 -16.95
C GLU A 54 18.08 43.52 -17.31
N ARG A 55 17.32 43.98 -18.30
CA ARG A 55 16.13 43.34 -18.81
C ARG A 55 16.46 41.99 -19.44
N GLU A 56 17.51 41.91 -20.26
CA GLU A 56 18.00 40.67 -20.86
C GLU A 56 18.47 39.67 -19.79
N ARG A 57 19.18 40.13 -18.76
CA ARG A 57 19.57 39.29 -17.62
C ARG A 57 18.37 38.75 -16.88
N GLY A 58 17.38 39.60 -16.58
CA GLY A 58 16.12 39.20 -15.93
C GLY A 58 15.39 38.09 -16.72
N LEU A 59 15.25 38.26 -18.04
CA LEU A 59 14.63 37.25 -18.90
C LEU A 59 15.41 35.94 -18.91
N SER A 60 16.73 35.99 -18.93
CA SER A 60 17.59 34.82 -18.88
C SER A 60 17.45 34.05 -17.56
N TYR A 61 17.37 34.74 -16.42
CA TYR A 61 17.11 34.14 -15.11
C TYR A 61 15.73 33.49 -15.04
N CYS A 62 14.68 34.16 -15.49
CA CYS A 62 13.32 33.60 -15.54
C CYS A 62 13.28 32.30 -16.36
N GLN A 63 13.88 32.27 -17.54
CA GLN A 63 13.95 31.09 -18.38
C GLN A 63 14.69 29.91 -17.71
N ARG A 64 15.78 30.24 -16.99
CA ARG A 64 16.55 29.25 -16.23
C ARG A 64 15.72 28.67 -15.08
N TYR A 65 15.04 29.50 -14.32
CA TYR A 65 14.16 29.05 -13.23
C TYR A 65 13.00 28.20 -13.75
N GLU A 66 12.36 28.57 -14.84
CA GLU A 66 11.29 27.76 -15.43
C GLU A 66 11.76 26.40 -15.89
N ARG A 67 12.99 26.29 -16.43
CA ARG A 67 13.59 25.01 -16.80
C ARG A 67 13.83 24.14 -15.55
N GLN A 68 14.35 24.73 -14.49
CA GLN A 68 14.58 24.04 -13.23
C GLN A 68 13.26 23.55 -12.60
N LEU A 69 12.22 24.40 -12.58
CA LEU A 69 10.90 24.00 -12.10
C LEU A 69 10.32 22.82 -12.86
N ARG A 70 10.36 22.87 -14.20
CA ARG A 70 9.91 21.74 -15.05
C ARG A 70 10.72 20.47 -14.78
N GLN A 71 12.00 20.57 -14.50
CA GLN A 71 12.84 19.43 -14.16
C GLN A 71 12.46 18.86 -12.78
N LEU A 72 12.24 19.71 -11.78
CA LEU A 72 11.78 19.29 -10.44
C LEU A 72 10.41 18.61 -10.50
N GLU A 73 9.45 19.18 -11.23
CA GLU A 73 8.12 18.55 -11.42
C GLU A 73 8.22 17.18 -12.09
N ARG A 74 9.15 17.02 -13.05
CA ARG A 74 9.40 15.72 -13.68
C ARG A 74 9.98 14.71 -12.69
N LEU A 75 10.93 15.13 -11.86
CA LEU A 75 11.53 14.29 -10.83
C LEU A 75 10.49 13.88 -9.76
N LEU A 76 9.64 14.81 -9.33
CA LEU A 76 8.55 14.51 -8.39
C LEU A 76 7.60 13.44 -8.97
N ARG A 77 7.15 13.60 -10.21
CA ARG A 77 6.29 12.59 -10.87
C ARG A 77 6.95 11.21 -11.00
N ILE A 78 8.25 11.17 -11.28
CA ILE A 78 9.00 9.91 -11.31
C ILE A 78 9.08 9.30 -9.91
N SER A 79 9.37 10.09 -8.89
CA SER A 79 9.43 9.65 -7.50
C SER A 79 8.10 9.07 -7.02
N ASP A 80 6.98 9.76 -7.28
CA ASP A 80 5.64 9.30 -6.92
C ASP A 80 5.31 7.95 -7.59
N ARG A 81 5.62 7.84 -8.89
CA ARG A 81 5.41 6.59 -9.63
C ARG A 81 6.26 5.44 -9.08
N TYR A 82 7.51 5.73 -8.73
CA TYR A 82 8.40 4.74 -8.12
C TYR A 82 7.89 4.27 -6.76
N GLN A 83 7.44 5.20 -5.92
CA GLN A 83 6.83 4.86 -4.63
C GLN A 83 5.57 3.98 -4.79
N GLN A 84 4.74 4.27 -5.79
CA GLN A 84 3.55 3.46 -6.06
C GLN A 84 3.92 2.03 -6.49
N ILE A 85 4.90 1.88 -7.38
CA ILE A 85 5.41 0.57 -7.82
C ILE A 85 5.97 -0.21 -6.62
N MET A 86 6.75 0.45 -5.76
CA MET A 86 7.32 -0.18 -4.56
C MET A 86 6.25 -0.64 -3.56
N ARG A 87 5.19 0.15 -3.38
CA ARG A 87 4.04 -0.26 -2.53
C ARG A 87 3.33 -1.48 -3.09
N ASN A 88 3.05 -1.49 -4.39
CA ASN A 88 2.38 -2.61 -5.05
C ASN A 88 3.24 -3.89 -4.94
N LEU A 89 4.54 -3.79 -5.25
CA LEU A 89 5.45 -4.93 -5.13
C LEU A 89 5.57 -5.44 -3.70
N HIS A 90 5.57 -4.55 -2.71
CA HIS A 90 5.59 -4.91 -1.30
C HIS A 90 4.32 -5.66 -0.88
N GLU A 91 3.15 -5.22 -1.38
CA GLU A 91 1.88 -5.89 -1.11
C GLU A 91 1.80 -7.26 -1.79
N GLU A 92 2.26 -7.39 -3.04
CA GLU A 92 2.37 -8.68 -3.74
C GLU A 92 3.29 -9.65 -2.99
N LEU A 93 4.48 -9.20 -2.58
CA LEU A 93 5.41 -10.02 -1.79
C LEU A 93 4.79 -10.42 -0.44
N ARG A 94 4.06 -9.52 0.20
CA ARG A 94 3.36 -9.81 1.44
C ARG A 94 2.27 -10.85 1.24
N GLN A 95 1.44 -10.72 0.20
CA GLN A 95 0.40 -11.69 -0.12
C GLN A 95 1.00 -13.08 -0.41
N GLN A 96 2.01 -13.16 -1.26
CA GLN A 96 2.72 -14.41 -1.55
C GLN A 96 3.37 -15.03 -0.30
N SER A 97 3.81 -14.21 0.64
CA SER A 97 4.41 -14.67 1.90
C SER A 97 3.40 -15.12 2.95
N THR A 98 2.14 -14.69 2.87
CA THR A 98 1.13 -14.89 3.93
C THR A 98 -0.05 -15.77 3.51
N HIS A 99 -0.29 -15.90 2.20
CA HIS A 99 -1.44 -16.66 1.68
C HIS A 99 -1.00 -17.90 0.90
N ASP A 100 -1.90 -18.85 0.79
CA ASP A 100 -1.79 -20.00 -0.10
C ASP A 100 -2.25 -19.60 -1.51
N ALA A 101 -1.43 -19.91 -2.52
CA ALA A 101 -1.64 -19.43 -3.88
C ALA A 101 -2.89 -20.05 -4.57
N LEU A 102 -3.29 -21.26 -4.18
CA LEU A 102 -4.45 -21.94 -4.75
C LEU A 102 -5.74 -21.45 -4.10
N THR A 103 -5.78 -21.41 -2.80
CA THR A 103 -7.02 -21.23 -2.02
C THR A 103 -7.28 -19.78 -1.60
N GLY A 104 -6.26 -18.92 -1.65
CA GLY A 104 -6.35 -17.55 -1.15
C GLY A 104 -6.49 -17.44 0.38
N LEU A 105 -6.56 -18.55 1.12
CA LEU A 105 -6.51 -18.56 2.57
C LEU A 105 -5.11 -18.20 3.06
N TYR A 106 -4.99 -17.90 4.34
CA TYR A 106 -3.66 -17.79 4.93
C TYR A 106 -2.88 -19.09 4.80
N ASN A 107 -1.56 -18.97 4.68
CA ASN A 107 -0.70 -20.15 4.67
C ASN A 107 -0.29 -20.56 6.10
N ARG A 108 0.30 -21.76 6.22
CA ARG A 108 0.77 -22.32 7.49
C ARG A 108 1.72 -21.39 8.26
N ARG A 109 2.61 -20.69 7.54
CA ARG A 109 3.57 -19.75 8.16
C ARG A 109 2.88 -18.58 8.84
N PHE A 110 1.92 -17.96 8.18
CA PHE A 110 1.15 -16.88 8.75
C PHE A 110 0.31 -17.33 9.94
N MET A 111 -0.37 -18.47 9.82
CA MET A 111 -1.15 -19.06 10.92
C MET A 111 -0.30 -19.30 12.15
N HIS A 112 0.92 -19.84 12.00
CA HIS A 112 1.81 -20.04 13.14
C HIS A 112 2.13 -18.72 13.86
N LYS A 113 2.38 -17.65 13.14
CA LYS A 113 2.59 -16.32 13.72
C LYS A 113 1.33 -15.84 14.46
N ARG A 114 0.14 -16.00 13.87
CA ARG A 114 -1.12 -15.60 14.50
C ARG A 114 -1.43 -16.36 15.77
N LEU A 115 -1.13 -17.65 15.81
CA LEU A 115 -1.27 -18.47 17.01
C LEU A 115 -0.41 -17.96 18.17
N LEU A 116 0.86 -17.61 17.89
CA LEU A 116 1.77 -17.05 18.90
C LEU A 116 1.26 -15.67 19.40
N GLU A 117 0.77 -14.83 18.50
CA GLU A 117 0.18 -13.54 18.86
C GLU A 117 -1.06 -13.71 19.75
N GLU A 118 -1.90 -14.71 19.46
CA GLU A 118 -3.11 -14.99 20.26
C GLU A 118 -2.78 -15.58 21.63
N ALA A 119 -1.79 -16.48 21.69
CA ALA A 119 -1.27 -17.00 22.96
C ALA A 119 -0.69 -15.86 23.83
N ALA A 120 0.05 -14.93 23.26
CA ALA A 120 0.56 -13.76 23.98
C ALA A 120 -0.55 -12.78 24.43
N LYS A 121 -1.71 -12.77 23.77
CA LYS A 121 -2.91 -12.03 24.25
C LYS A 121 -3.54 -12.75 25.42
N LEU A 122 -3.67 -14.07 25.34
CA LEU A 122 -4.21 -14.90 26.43
C LEU A 122 -3.43 -14.74 27.73
N ASP A 123 -2.09 -14.61 27.67
CA ASP A 123 -1.27 -14.33 28.86
C ASP A 123 -1.65 -13.00 29.52
N ARG A 124 -2.06 -12.00 28.76
CA ARG A 124 -2.47 -10.68 29.27
C ARG A 124 -3.94 -10.63 29.68
N HIS A 125 -4.78 -11.50 29.10
CA HIS A 125 -6.22 -11.57 29.28
C HIS A 125 -6.65 -13.03 29.48
N PRO A 126 -6.39 -13.65 30.65
CA PRO A 126 -6.65 -15.07 30.88
C PRO A 126 -8.15 -15.46 30.85
N ASP A 127 -9.01 -14.49 30.91
CA ASP A 127 -10.49 -14.62 30.79
C ASP A 127 -10.98 -14.76 29.34
N GLN A 128 -10.11 -14.60 28.37
CA GLN A 128 -10.44 -14.68 26.93
C GLN A 128 -9.75 -15.89 26.27
N PRO A 129 -10.23 -17.12 26.50
CA PRO A 129 -9.67 -18.30 25.86
C PRO A 129 -9.88 -18.22 24.35
N PHE A 130 -9.02 -18.90 23.60
CA PHE A 130 -9.23 -19.13 22.18
C PHE A 130 -9.32 -20.62 21.88
N ALA A 131 -9.92 -20.97 20.75
CA ALA A 131 -9.94 -22.34 20.29
C ALA A 131 -9.17 -22.50 18.98
N VAL A 132 -8.65 -23.70 18.78
CA VAL A 132 -8.07 -24.16 17.50
C VAL A 132 -8.86 -25.34 17.00
N ALA A 133 -9.10 -25.42 15.69
CA ALA A 133 -9.73 -26.56 15.07
C ALA A 133 -8.97 -26.97 13.81
N LEU A 134 -8.64 -28.23 13.70
CA LEU A 134 -8.13 -28.85 12.49
C LEU A 134 -9.30 -29.47 11.72
N ALA A 135 -9.34 -29.23 10.42
CA ALA A 135 -10.34 -29.78 9.52
C ALA A 135 -9.66 -30.43 8.34
N ASP A 136 -10.27 -31.49 7.80
CA ASP A 136 -9.71 -32.25 6.68
C ASP A 136 -10.85 -32.72 5.77
N ILE A 137 -10.63 -32.67 4.45
CA ILE A 137 -11.62 -33.13 3.47
C ILE A 137 -11.60 -34.67 3.42
N ASP A 138 -12.71 -35.27 3.77
CA ASP A 138 -12.83 -36.70 3.81
C ASP A 138 -12.63 -37.32 2.41
N HIS A 139 -11.81 -38.37 2.33
CA HIS A 139 -11.54 -39.07 1.10
C HIS A 139 -10.98 -38.22 -0.07
N PHE A 140 -10.31 -37.09 0.23
CA PHE A 140 -9.78 -36.19 -0.80
C PHE A 140 -8.86 -36.88 -1.82
N LYS A 141 -8.03 -37.81 -1.35
CA LYS A 141 -7.21 -38.64 -2.24
C LYS A 141 -8.04 -39.38 -3.27
N SER A 142 -9.20 -39.95 -2.89
CA SER A 142 -10.11 -40.66 -3.83
C SER A 142 -10.68 -39.70 -4.87
N ILE A 143 -10.95 -38.43 -4.50
CA ILE A 143 -11.38 -37.39 -5.44
C ILE A 143 -10.32 -37.18 -6.51
N ASN A 144 -9.06 -36.95 -6.07
CA ASN A 144 -7.93 -36.78 -6.98
C ASN A 144 -7.69 -38.02 -7.88
N ASP A 145 -7.70 -39.20 -7.28
CA ASP A 145 -7.43 -40.43 -8.01
C ASP A 145 -8.53 -40.76 -9.05
N THR A 146 -9.77 -40.34 -8.79
CA THR A 146 -10.93 -40.66 -9.66
C THR A 146 -11.24 -39.53 -10.65
N LEU A 147 -11.17 -38.26 -10.22
CA LEU A 147 -11.63 -37.12 -11.00
C LEU A 147 -10.48 -36.18 -11.44
N GLY A 148 -9.23 -36.50 -11.04
CA GLY A 148 -8.06 -35.76 -11.40
C GLY A 148 -7.76 -34.60 -10.43
N HIS A 149 -6.52 -34.11 -10.47
CA HIS A 149 -6.05 -33.06 -9.58
C HIS A 149 -6.75 -31.71 -9.81
N ASP A 150 -7.14 -31.38 -11.02
CA ASP A 150 -7.87 -30.14 -11.34
C ASP A 150 -9.22 -30.06 -10.59
N MET A 151 -9.90 -31.22 -10.44
CA MET A 151 -11.12 -31.29 -9.64
C MET A 151 -10.81 -31.16 -8.15
N GLY A 152 -9.73 -31.77 -7.66
CA GLY A 152 -9.26 -31.58 -6.30
C GLY A 152 -8.96 -30.10 -5.99
N ASP A 153 -8.31 -29.39 -6.90
CA ASP A 153 -8.03 -27.96 -6.78
C ASP A 153 -9.32 -27.12 -6.75
N THR A 154 -10.31 -27.49 -7.56
CA THR A 154 -11.64 -26.87 -7.55
C THR A 154 -12.32 -27.07 -6.18
N VAL A 155 -12.30 -28.29 -5.64
CA VAL A 155 -12.85 -28.60 -4.31
C VAL A 155 -12.16 -27.81 -3.23
N LEU A 156 -10.81 -27.73 -3.22
CA LEU A 156 -10.04 -26.95 -2.26
C LEU A 156 -10.39 -25.45 -2.30
N THR A 157 -10.54 -24.90 -3.49
CA THR A 157 -10.89 -23.49 -3.69
C THR A 157 -12.30 -23.20 -3.18
N GLU A 158 -13.28 -24.02 -3.52
CA GLU A 158 -14.66 -23.83 -3.10
C GLU A 158 -14.84 -24.00 -1.57
N VAL A 159 -14.20 -25.02 -0.97
CA VAL A 159 -14.15 -25.21 0.49
C VAL A 159 -13.58 -23.95 1.16
N SER A 160 -12.53 -23.39 0.60
CA SER A 160 -11.90 -22.17 1.13
C SER A 160 -12.82 -20.97 1.08
N HIS A 161 -13.55 -20.78 -0.01
CA HIS A 161 -14.58 -19.74 -0.12
C HIS A 161 -15.69 -19.90 0.92
N ARG A 162 -16.10 -21.15 1.20
CA ARG A 162 -17.10 -21.44 2.23
C ARG A 162 -16.59 -21.11 3.62
N PHE A 163 -15.34 -21.43 3.96
CA PHE A 163 -14.73 -21.00 5.20
C PHE A 163 -14.77 -19.47 5.34
N LEU A 164 -14.29 -18.73 4.35
CA LEU A 164 -14.24 -17.28 4.39
C LEU A 164 -15.62 -16.63 4.52
N SER A 165 -16.65 -17.22 3.89
CA SER A 165 -18.01 -16.67 3.90
C SER A 165 -18.77 -16.96 5.21
N ASN A 166 -18.33 -17.94 6.01
CA ASN A 166 -19.05 -18.40 7.20
C ASN A 166 -18.28 -18.20 8.51
N LEU A 167 -17.05 -17.73 8.44
CA LEU A 167 -16.25 -17.33 9.60
C LEU A 167 -16.41 -15.84 9.87
N ARG A 168 -16.22 -15.47 11.14
CA ARG A 168 -16.26 -14.07 11.59
C ARG A 168 -15.01 -13.34 11.13
N GLN A 169 -15.07 -12.03 11.04
CA GLN A 169 -13.93 -11.19 10.59
C GLN A 169 -12.64 -11.38 11.42
N TYR A 170 -12.74 -11.75 12.69
CA TYR A 170 -11.61 -11.97 13.57
C TYR A 170 -11.17 -13.44 13.67
N ASP A 171 -11.96 -14.38 13.13
CA ASP A 171 -11.56 -15.77 12.99
C ASP A 171 -10.52 -15.87 11.87
N VAL A 172 -9.57 -16.77 12.02
CA VAL A 172 -8.49 -16.96 11.04
C VAL A 172 -8.54 -18.39 10.52
N CYS A 173 -8.59 -18.52 9.21
CA CYS A 173 -8.51 -19.81 8.52
C CYS A 173 -7.23 -19.85 7.66
N ALA A 174 -6.52 -20.96 7.71
CA ALA A 174 -5.34 -21.21 6.89
C ALA A 174 -5.37 -22.61 6.29
N ARG A 175 -4.81 -22.75 5.10
CA ARG A 175 -4.45 -24.04 4.56
C ARG A 175 -3.20 -24.54 5.31
N TRP A 176 -3.38 -25.63 6.06
CA TRP A 176 -2.37 -26.17 6.97
C TRP A 176 -1.50 -27.24 6.31
N GLY A 177 -2.10 -28.04 5.42
CA GLY A 177 -1.49 -29.11 4.63
C GLY A 177 -2.10 -29.19 3.25
N GLY A 178 -1.98 -30.34 2.59
CA GLY A 178 -2.55 -30.57 1.27
C GLY A 178 -4.06 -30.35 1.22
N GLU A 179 -4.78 -31.08 2.07
CA GLU A 179 -6.26 -31.10 2.21
C GLU A 179 -6.70 -30.68 3.62
N GLU A 180 -5.74 -30.22 4.45
CA GLU A 180 -5.97 -29.85 5.84
C GLU A 180 -6.08 -28.34 6.00
N PHE A 181 -6.98 -27.92 6.85
CA PHE A 181 -7.24 -26.54 7.22
C PHE A 181 -7.14 -26.36 8.74
N LEU A 182 -6.55 -25.22 9.17
CA LEU A 182 -6.49 -24.85 10.57
C LEU A 182 -7.29 -23.58 10.79
N LEU A 183 -8.19 -23.63 11.76
CA LEU A 183 -8.99 -22.51 12.23
C LEU A 183 -8.41 -22.03 13.57
N LEU A 184 -8.26 -20.73 13.72
CA LEU A 184 -8.01 -20.04 14.97
C LEU A 184 -9.25 -19.20 15.28
N LEU A 185 -9.88 -19.47 16.41
CA LEU A 185 -11.12 -18.84 16.88
C LEU A 185 -10.82 -18.04 18.16
N PRO A 186 -10.49 -16.74 18.06
CA PRO A 186 -10.23 -15.88 19.21
C PRO A 186 -11.44 -15.75 20.15
N SER A 187 -11.21 -15.56 21.43
CA SER A 187 -12.25 -15.35 22.46
C SER A 187 -13.38 -16.38 22.36
N THR A 188 -13.03 -17.66 22.16
CA THR A 188 -13.97 -18.74 21.86
C THR A 188 -13.77 -19.90 22.84
N THR A 189 -14.83 -20.30 23.53
CA THR A 189 -14.85 -21.46 24.41
C THR A 189 -14.99 -22.77 23.62
N ALA A 190 -14.78 -23.92 24.29
CA ALA A 190 -14.91 -25.23 23.64
C ALA A 190 -16.32 -25.46 23.04
N ASP A 191 -17.38 -25.08 23.77
CA ASP A 191 -18.77 -25.20 23.29
C ASP A 191 -19.07 -24.30 22.09
N GLN A 192 -18.47 -23.11 22.06
CA GLN A 192 -18.60 -22.21 20.93
C GLN A 192 -17.84 -22.74 19.72
N ALA A 193 -16.63 -23.29 19.91
CA ALA A 193 -15.84 -23.91 18.88
C ALA A 193 -16.58 -25.12 18.26
N PHE A 194 -17.21 -25.96 19.09
CA PHE A 194 -18.07 -27.05 18.60
C PHE A 194 -19.15 -26.53 17.65
N ARG A 195 -19.89 -25.51 18.06
CA ARG A 195 -20.96 -24.93 17.20
C ARG A 195 -20.43 -24.39 15.87
N VAL A 196 -19.28 -23.73 15.88
CA VAL A 196 -18.66 -23.23 14.67
C VAL A 196 -18.26 -24.39 13.76
N CYS A 197 -17.59 -25.41 14.30
CA CYS A 197 -17.16 -26.57 13.52
C CYS A 197 -18.35 -27.36 12.96
N GLU A 198 -19.42 -27.59 13.75
CA GLU A 198 -20.63 -28.27 13.30
C GLU A 198 -21.35 -27.48 12.20
N HIS A 199 -21.45 -26.16 12.33
CA HIS A 199 -22.02 -25.31 11.28
C HIS A 199 -21.25 -25.45 9.97
N LEU A 200 -19.91 -25.34 10.03
CA LEU A 200 -19.03 -25.49 8.86
C LEU A 200 -19.17 -26.90 8.25
N ARG A 201 -19.18 -27.95 9.09
CA ARG A 201 -19.37 -29.33 8.63
C ARG A 201 -20.67 -29.51 7.84
N HIS A 202 -21.78 -28.96 8.35
CA HIS A 202 -23.07 -29.01 7.66
C HIS A 202 -23.01 -28.29 6.30
N ILE A 203 -22.50 -27.07 6.28
CA ILE A 203 -22.35 -26.30 5.02
C ILE A 203 -21.54 -27.07 3.98
N MET A 204 -20.47 -27.76 4.40
CA MET A 204 -19.63 -28.53 3.49
C MET A 204 -20.35 -29.78 2.98
N ALA A 205 -21.10 -30.48 3.84
CA ALA A 205 -21.86 -31.68 3.47
C ALA A 205 -23.06 -31.37 2.55
N ASP A 206 -23.62 -30.17 2.63
CA ASP A 206 -24.74 -29.73 1.78
C ASP A 206 -24.31 -29.26 0.38
N MET A 207 -23.00 -29.22 0.10
CA MET A 207 -22.50 -28.81 -1.20
C MET A 207 -22.56 -29.93 -2.23
N LEU A 208 -23.08 -29.59 -3.40
CA LEU A 208 -23.06 -30.45 -4.57
C LEU A 208 -22.03 -29.94 -5.58
N TYR A 209 -21.09 -30.79 -5.89
CA TYR A 209 -20.11 -30.58 -6.96
C TYR A 209 -20.58 -31.36 -8.21
N HIS A 210 -20.07 -31.01 -9.37
CA HIS A 210 -20.37 -31.72 -10.61
C HIS A 210 -19.06 -32.14 -11.27
N THR A 211 -19.03 -33.41 -11.71
CA THR A 211 -17.92 -33.92 -12.51
C THR A 211 -17.90 -33.22 -13.88
N PRO A 212 -16.82 -33.33 -14.66
CA PRO A 212 -16.79 -32.85 -16.06
C PRO A 212 -17.93 -33.38 -16.93
N GLU A 213 -18.45 -34.55 -16.61
CA GLU A 213 -19.59 -35.20 -17.29
C GLU A 213 -20.95 -34.73 -16.74
N GLY A 214 -20.97 -33.83 -15.79
CA GLY A 214 -22.18 -33.25 -15.21
C GLY A 214 -22.81 -34.08 -14.09
N GLN A 215 -22.15 -35.14 -13.59
CA GLN A 215 -22.69 -35.96 -12.49
C GLN A 215 -22.45 -35.28 -11.14
N PRO A 216 -23.47 -35.20 -10.28
CA PRO A 216 -23.33 -34.61 -8.98
C PRO A 216 -22.58 -35.53 -8.01
N PHE A 217 -21.69 -34.97 -7.21
CA PHE A 217 -21.09 -35.63 -6.05
C PHE A 217 -21.00 -34.67 -4.85
N ALA A 218 -21.00 -35.23 -3.67
CA ALA A 218 -20.88 -34.48 -2.42
C ALA A 218 -19.55 -34.81 -1.75
N ILE A 219 -19.07 -33.87 -0.93
CA ILE A 219 -17.91 -34.07 -0.05
C ILE A 219 -18.37 -33.96 1.41
N SER A 220 -17.55 -34.48 2.30
CA SER A 220 -17.68 -34.19 3.73
C SER A 220 -16.35 -33.78 4.31
N MET A 221 -16.39 -33.23 5.51
CA MET A 221 -15.20 -32.85 6.25
C MET A 221 -15.28 -33.34 7.68
N SER A 222 -14.16 -33.76 8.20
CA SER A 222 -13.98 -34.11 9.61
C SER A 222 -13.27 -32.97 10.35
N PHE A 223 -13.65 -32.75 11.61
CA PHE A 223 -13.10 -31.68 12.44
C PHE A 223 -12.66 -32.21 13.80
N GLY A 224 -11.47 -31.78 14.25
CA GLY A 224 -11.01 -31.96 15.62
C GLY A 224 -10.68 -30.60 16.23
N TYR A 225 -11.18 -30.31 17.43
CA TYR A 225 -10.94 -28.99 18.06
C TYR A 225 -10.49 -29.10 19.51
N SER A 226 -9.78 -28.05 19.96
CA SER A 226 -9.33 -27.90 21.34
C SER A 226 -9.39 -26.43 21.75
N ALA A 227 -9.81 -26.17 22.99
CA ALA A 227 -9.73 -24.83 23.58
C ALA A 227 -8.40 -24.65 24.30
N CYS A 228 -7.81 -23.47 24.19
CA CYS A 228 -6.58 -23.06 24.85
C CYS A 228 -6.92 -22.05 25.96
N HIS A 229 -6.64 -22.41 27.20
CA HIS A 229 -6.90 -21.58 28.39
C HIS A 229 -5.62 -21.01 29.00
N VAL A 230 -4.46 -21.53 28.61
CA VAL A 230 -3.13 -21.10 29.07
C VAL A 230 -2.21 -20.98 27.87
N ALA A 231 -1.52 -19.87 27.73
CA ALA A 231 -0.67 -19.59 26.57
C ALA A 231 0.45 -20.64 26.38
N ALA A 232 1.03 -21.13 27.48
CA ALA A 232 2.07 -22.18 27.44
C ALA A 232 1.57 -23.51 26.85
N ASP A 233 0.25 -23.76 26.84
CA ASP A 233 -0.37 -24.98 26.32
C ASP A 233 -0.71 -24.93 24.81
N LEU A 234 -0.34 -23.87 24.09
CA LEU A 234 -0.63 -23.74 22.65
C LEU A 234 -0.26 -24.98 21.84
N ASN A 235 0.97 -25.48 22.01
CA ASN A 235 1.42 -26.67 21.27
C ASN A 235 0.61 -27.90 21.64
N ARG A 236 0.25 -28.03 22.94
CA ARG A 236 -0.60 -29.10 23.44
C ARG A 236 -2.02 -28.99 22.84
N ALA A 237 -2.60 -27.79 22.77
CA ALA A 237 -3.91 -27.58 22.17
C ALA A 237 -3.94 -27.99 20.68
N LEU A 238 -2.88 -27.67 19.92
CA LEU A 238 -2.74 -28.12 18.53
C LEU A 238 -2.65 -29.64 18.42
N GLN A 239 -1.82 -30.29 19.23
CA GLN A 239 -1.69 -31.76 19.25
C GLN A 239 -3.01 -32.45 19.64
N MET A 240 -3.74 -31.86 20.57
CA MET A 240 -5.03 -32.39 21.02
C MET A 240 -6.10 -32.23 19.92
N ALA A 241 -6.12 -31.11 19.19
CA ALA A 241 -7.01 -30.92 18.04
C ALA A 241 -6.68 -31.91 16.92
N ASP A 242 -5.40 -32.19 16.65
CA ASP A 242 -4.97 -33.18 15.68
C ASP A 242 -5.44 -34.61 16.08
N ARG A 243 -5.26 -34.98 17.34
CA ARG A 243 -5.77 -36.26 17.85
C ARG A 243 -7.27 -36.36 17.73
N ALA A 244 -8.02 -35.29 18.06
CA ALA A 244 -9.47 -35.25 17.92
C ALA A 244 -9.91 -35.39 16.45
N LEU A 245 -9.17 -34.79 15.51
CA LEU A 245 -9.41 -34.97 14.07
C LEU A 245 -9.21 -36.43 13.62
N TYR A 246 -8.13 -37.05 14.12
CA TYR A 246 -7.91 -38.46 13.87
C TYR A 246 -9.07 -39.33 14.41
N ASP A 247 -9.51 -39.07 15.64
CA ASP A 247 -10.66 -39.76 16.24
C ASP A 247 -11.96 -39.51 15.47
N ALA A 248 -12.14 -38.33 14.86
CA ALA A 248 -13.27 -38.05 13.96
C ALA A 248 -13.22 -38.89 12.69
N LYS A 249 -12.05 -39.02 12.06
CA LYS A 249 -11.86 -39.89 10.89
C LYS A 249 -12.10 -41.36 11.20
N ASP A 250 -11.65 -41.84 12.35
CA ASP A 250 -11.87 -43.23 12.82
C ASP A 250 -13.34 -43.50 13.18
N ALA A 251 -14.06 -42.51 13.69
CA ALA A 251 -15.49 -42.64 14.04
C ALA A 251 -16.45 -42.69 12.84
N GLY A 252 -15.94 -42.73 11.62
CA GLY A 252 -16.73 -42.81 10.39
C GLY A 252 -16.76 -41.52 9.58
N ARG A 253 -15.89 -40.56 9.88
CA ARG A 253 -15.78 -39.26 9.20
C ARG A 253 -17.03 -38.39 9.31
N ASN A 254 -17.07 -37.28 8.59
CA ASN A 254 -18.17 -36.32 8.56
C ASN A 254 -18.70 -35.99 9.97
N CYS A 255 -17.81 -35.74 10.90
CA CYS A 255 -18.16 -35.42 12.28
C CYS A 255 -17.16 -34.46 12.94
N VAL A 256 -17.59 -33.88 14.04
CA VAL A 256 -16.77 -32.99 14.89
C VAL A 256 -16.45 -33.72 16.19
N ARG A 257 -15.17 -33.73 16.59
CA ARG A 257 -14.73 -34.32 17.84
C ARG A 257 -14.01 -33.30 18.71
N PRO A 258 -14.35 -33.23 20.02
CA PRO A 258 -13.56 -32.46 20.98
C PRO A 258 -12.26 -33.16 21.31
N ALA A 259 -11.24 -32.39 21.59
CA ALA A 259 -10.08 -32.91 22.28
C ALA A 259 -10.47 -33.40 23.66
N LEU A 260 -10.27 -34.68 23.92
CA LEU A 260 -10.44 -35.24 25.25
C LEU A 260 -9.29 -34.75 26.13
N LEU A 261 -9.62 -34.02 27.20
CA LEU A 261 -8.67 -33.77 28.28
C LEU A 261 -8.25 -35.14 28.81
N ALA A 262 -7.00 -35.54 28.61
CA ALA A 262 -6.47 -36.67 29.34
C ALA A 262 -6.65 -36.35 30.84
N ASP A 263 -7.43 -37.14 31.52
CA ASP A 263 -7.65 -37.07 32.97
C ASP A 263 -6.30 -36.93 33.68
N THR A 264 -6.06 -35.74 34.22
CA THR A 264 -4.92 -35.48 35.12
C THR A 264 -5.21 -36.01 36.53
N THR A 265 -6.01 -37.06 36.61
CA THR A 265 -6.29 -37.75 37.87
C THR A 265 -5.66 -39.14 37.86
N ARG A 266 -4.35 -39.17 38.02
CA ARG A 266 -3.63 -40.29 38.67
C ARG A 266 -2.19 -39.84 38.98
N HIS A 267 -2.02 -39.20 40.14
CA HIS A 267 -0.95 -39.46 41.11
C HIS A 267 -1.22 -38.55 42.32
N SER A 268 -2.00 -39.09 43.27
CA SER A 268 -1.92 -38.72 44.67
C SER A 268 -0.96 -39.65 45.36
#